data_81ccc41646bd7baedd909a4d7f015610
#
_entry.id   81ccc41646bd7baedd909a4d7f015610
#
_cell.length_a   1.000
_cell.length_b   1.000
_cell.length_c   1.000
_cell.angle_alpha   90.00
_cell.angle_beta   90.00
_cell.angle_gamma   90.00
#
_symmetry.space_group_name_H-M   'P 1'
#
loop_
_entity.id
_entity.type
_entity.pdbx_description
1 polymer ?
#
loop_
_entity_poly.entity_id
_entity_poly.type
_entity_poly.pdbx_seq_one_letter_code
_entity_poly.pdbx_strand_id
1 'polypeptide(L)'
;MNESMTAQTQEGKRGFLKFVLSGSLLALAGSIFYPIFAYLKPPKSGEVEVSSVKAGKVNEIEKDSGKIVKFGTKPVILLRTAGDELRAFSATCTHLDCTVQYKKEMGLIWCACHNGKYDMNGRNVSGPPPRPLDEYRVVVQGDEIIISKKA
;
A
#
# COMPACT_ATOMS: atom_id res chain seq x y z
N MET A 1 32.93 -11.33 67.65
CA MET A 1 33.46 -10.46 66.58
C MET A 1 33.34 -11.10 65.16
N ASN A 2 33.01 -12.35 65.03
CA ASN A 2 32.96 -13.04 63.72
C ASN A 2 31.59 -13.06 63.02
N GLU A 3 30.49 -12.97 63.75
CA GLU A 3 29.12 -13.00 63.16
C GLU A 3 28.72 -11.76 62.37
N SER A 4 29.18 -10.58 62.83
CA SER A 4 28.87 -9.33 62.12
C SER A 4 29.58 -9.18 60.79
N MET A 5 30.80 -9.71 60.65
CA MET A 5 31.54 -9.71 59.38
C MET A 5 30.93 -10.66 58.32
N THR A 6 30.39 -11.80 58.73
CA THR A 6 29.73 -12.76 57.83
C THR A 6 28.38 -12.24 57.35
N ALA A 7 27.62 -11.52 58.18
CA ALA A 7 26.36 -10.91 57.82
C ALA A 7 26.54 -9.81 56.74
N GLN A 8 27.49 -8.91 56.91
CA GLN A 8 27.80 -7.86 55.93
C GLN A 8 28.26 -8.40 54.58
N THR A 9 29.04 -9.47 54.58
CA THR A 9 29.50 -10.12 53.34
C THR A 9 28.36 -10.80 52.59
N GLN A 10 27.36 -11.33 53.30
CA GLN A 10 26.17 -11.92 52.68
C GLN A 10 25.22 -10.89 52.07
N GLU A 11 25.06 -9.71 52.70
CA GLU A 11 24.22 -8.65 52.12
C GLU A 11 24.81 -8.08 50.84
N GLY A 12 26.11 -7.90 50.75
CA GLY A 12 26.80 -7.49 49.53
C GLY A 12 26.62 -8.48 48.38
N LYS A 13 26.74 -9.77 48.67
CA LYS A 13 26.52 -10.85 47.66
C LYS A 13 25.07 -10.91 47.18
N ARG A 14 24.12 -10.76 48.07
CA ARG A 14 22.67 -10.73 47.72
C ARG A 14 22.32 -9.49 46.89
N GLY A 15 22.89 -8.32 47.18
CA GLY A 15 22.74 -7.08 46.42
C GLY A 15 23.29 -7.24 44.98
N PHE A 16 24.49 -7.78 44.86
CA PHE A 16 25.12 -8.07 43.57
C PHE A 16 24.30 -9.08 42.71
N LEU A 17 23.85 -10.18 43.34
CA LEU A 17 23.01 -11.16 42.64
C LEU A 17 21.69 -10.57 42.16
N LYS A 18 21.04 -9.76 43.00
CA LYS A 18 19.79 -9.05 42.59
C LYS A 18 20.04 -8.11 41.41
N PHE A 19 21.14 -7.37 41.41
CA PHE A 19 21.52 -6.47 40.33
C PHE A 19 21.77 -7.24 39.03
N VAL A 20 22.53 -8.33 39.09
CA VAL A 20 22.78 -9.19 37.91
C VAL A 20 21.49 -9.84 37.38
N LEU A 21 20.65 -10.34 38.30
CA LEU A 21 19.36 -10.96 37.90
C LEU A 21 18.39 -9.95 37.26
N SER A 22 18.25 -8.74 37.84
CA SER A 22 17.40 -7.70 37.28
C SER A 22 17.93 -7.18 35.93
N GLY A 23 19.27 -7.00 35.81
CA GLY A 23 19.90 -6.62 34.54
C GLY A 23 19.72 -7.67 33.45
N SER A 24 19.90 -8.94 33.77
CA SER A 24 19.68 -10.01 32.79
C SER A 24 18.23 -10.19 32.39
N LEU A 25 17.28 -9.98 33.33
CA LEU A 25 15.83 -10.01 33.00
C LEU A 25 15.45 -8.86 32.07
N LEU A 26 15.96 -7.66 32.28
CA LEU A 26 15.74 -6.51 31.40
C LEU A 26 16.36 -6.74 30.01
N ALA A 27 17.58 -7.30 29.96
CA ALA A 27 18.22 -7.64 28.69
C ALA A 27 17.43 -8.70 27.94
N LEU A 28 16.93 -9.72 28.62
CA LEU A 28 16.07 -10.75 28.03
C LEU A 28 14.76 -10.14 27.50
N ALA A 29 14.09 -9.32 28.30
CA ALA A 29 12.88 -8.62 27.87
C ALA A 29 13.16 -7.74 26.62
N GLY A 30 14.25 -6.99 26.64
CA GLY A 30 14.67 -6.17 25.48
C GLY A 30 14.93 -7.01 24.23
N SER A 31 15.57 -8.16 24.37
CA SER A 31 15.86 -9.05 23.24
C SER A 31 14.60 -9.68 22.62
N ILE A 32 13.55 -9.85 23.40
CA ILE A 32 12.26 -10.37 22.93
C ILE A 32 11.40 -9.24 22.32
N PHE A 33 11.26 -8.14 23.05
CA PHE A 33 10.34 -7.07 22.63
C PHE A 33 10.88 -6.19 21.50
N TYR A 34 12.20 -5.97 21.46
CA TYR A 34 12.80 -5.14 20.42
C TYR A 34 12.49 -5.63 18.99
N PRO A 35 12.74 -6.90 18.63
CA PRO A 35 12.42 -7.39 17.28
C PRO A 35 10.92 -7.37 16.99
N ILE A 36 10.07 -7.61 17.99
CA ILE A 36 8.61 -7.53 17.83
C ILE A 36 8.20 -6.10 17.44
N PHE A 37 8.65 -5.10 18.19
CA PHE A 37 8.33 -3.71 17.88
C PHE A 37 8.99 -3.22 16.59
N ALA A 38 10.19 -3.70 16.28
CA ALA A 38 10.85 -3.38 15.01
C ALA A 38 10.08 -3.96 13.81
N TYR A 39 9.55 -5.17 13.94
CA TYR A 39 8.72 -5.81 12.91
C TYR A 39 7.35 -5.15 12.74
N LEU A 40 6.73 -4.74 13.85
CA LEU A 40 5.41 -4.08 13.83
C LEU A 40 5.48 -2.63 13.34
N LYS A 41 6.66 -2.00 13.31
CA LYS A 41 6.80 -0.67 12.69
C LYS A 41 6.65 -0.83 11.18
N PRO A 42 5.62 -0.19 10.56
CA PRO A 42 5.51 -0.22 9.11
C PRO A 42 6.80 0.36 8.51
N PRO A 43 7.35 -0.27 7.46
CA PRO A 43 8.47 0.31 6.76
C PRO A 43 8.06 1.71 6.30
N LYS A 44 8.92 2.69 6.46
CA LYS A 44 8.76 4.01 5.85
C LYS A 44 8.89 3.80 4.34
N SER A 45 7.81 3.34 3.70
CA SER A 45 7.69 3.41 2.25
C SER A 45 7.75 4.90 1.95
N GLY A 46 8.88 5.37 1.44
CA GLY A 46 8.95 6.69 0.83
C GLY A 46 7.91 6.66 -0.27
N GLU A 47 6.70 7.15 -0.01
CA GLU A 47 5.77 7.45 -1.09
C GLU A 47 6.49 8.48 -1.94
N VAL A 48 7.05 8.02 -3.06
CA VAL A 48 7.49 8.93 -4.09
C VAL A 48 6.24 9.64 -4.54
N GLU A 49 6.04 10.88 -4.08
CA GLU A 49 4.96 11.73 -4.56
C GLU A 49 5.21 12.03 -6.03
N VAL A 50 4.73 11.12 -6.85
CA VAL A 50 4.75 11.29 -8.30
C VAL A 50 3.60 12.20 -8.66
N SER A 51 3.89 13.38 -9.18
CA SER A 51 2.88 14.33 -9.67
C SER A 51 2.30 13.91 -11.02
N SER A 52 3.11 13.28 -11.87
CA SER A 52 2.72 12.78 -13.19
C SER A 52 3.58 11.62 -13.64
N VAL A 53 3.04 10.74 -14.49
CA VAL A 53 3.71 9.57 -15.06
C VAL A 53 3.40 9.47 -16.55
N LYS A 54 4.41 9.12 -17.35
CA LYS A 54 4.23 8.71 -18.74
C LYS A 54 3.65 7.30 -18.79
N ALA A 55 2.47 7.14 -19.40
CA ALA A 55 1.73 5.88 -19.47
C ALA A 55 1.99 5.08 -20.75
N GLY A 56 2.75 5.64 -21.69
CA GLY A 56 3.07 5.08 -23.01
C GLY A 56 2.53 5.96 -24.14
N LYS A 57 2.47 5.41 -25.33
CA LYS A 57 2.00 6.13 -26.52
C LYS A 57 0.53 5.79 -26.82
N VAL A 58 -0.18 6.73 -27.47
CA VAL A 58 -1.58 6.55 -27.85
C VAL A 58 -1.76 5.35 -28.78
N ASN A 59 -0.82 5.12 -29.69
CA ASN A 59 -0.85 4.01 -30.65
C ASN A 59 -0.59 2.62 -30.02
N GLU A 60 -0.04 2.58 -28.80
CA GLU A 60 0.19 1.32 -28.07
C GLU A 60 -1.08 0.80 -27.36
N ILE A 61 -2.13 1.61 -27.30
CA ILE A 61 -3.35 1.24 -26.61
C ILE A 61 -4.44 1.07 -27.67
N GLU A 62 -4.96 -0.14 -27.80
CA GLU A 62 -6.05 -0.44 -28.72
C GLU A 62 -7.33 0.30 -28.34
N LYS A 63 -8.17 0.62 -29.33
CA LYS A 63 -9.50 1.15 -29.04
C LYS A 63 -10.34 0.10 -28.31
N ASP A 64 -11.20 0.55 -27.44
CA ASP A 64 -12.04 -0.30 -26.60
C ASP A 64 -11.21 -1.29 -25.77
N SER A 65 -10.20 -0.76 -25.10
CA SER A 65 -9.29 -1.52 -24.26
C SER A 65 -8.89 -0.79 -22.97
N GLY A 66 -8.26 -1.53 -22.05
CA GLY A 66 -7.73 -0.99 -20.82
C GLY A 66 -6.36 -1.57 -20.48
N LYS A 67 -5.43 -0.71 -20.04
CA LYS A 67 -4.07 -1.07 -19.64
C LYS A 67 -3.81 -0.62 -18.21
N ILE A 68 -3.22 -1.48 -17.39
CA ILE A 68 -2.76 -1.10 -16.05
C ILE A 68 -1.37 -0.49 -16.15
N VAL A 69 -1.19 0.69 -15.59
CA VAL A 69 0.08 1.40 -15.49
C VAL A 69 0.38 1.73 -14.02
N LYS A 70 1.66 1.84 -13.68
CA LYS A 70 2.08 2.23 -12.32
C LYS A 70 2.14 3.75 -12.20
N PHE A 71 1.48 4.30 -11.20
CA PHE A 71 1.57 5.69 -10.79
C PHE A 71 2.25 5.75 -9.41
N GLY A 72 3.57 5.87 -9.40
CA GLY A 72 4.34 5.65 -8.19
C GLY A 72 4.18 4.21 -7.69
N THR A 73 3.61 4.04 -6.51
CA THR A 73 3.32 2.71 -5.91
C THR A 73 1.91 2.21 -6.20
N LYS A 74 1.03 3.06 -6.78
CA LYS A 74 -0.39 2.74 -6.98
C LYS A 74 -0.66 2.28 -8.42
N PRO A 75 -1.50 1.24 -8.63
CA PRO A 75 -1.93 0.85 -9.96
C PRO A 75 -3.02 1.80 -10.46
N VAL A 76 -2.94 2.21 -11.71
CA VAL A 76 -3.92 3.03 -12.42
C VAL A 76 -4.36 2.30 -13.67
N ILE A 77 -5.65 2.23 -13.93
CA ILE A 77 -6.19 1.71 -15.18
C ILE A 77 -6.37 2.87 -16.16
N LEU A 78 -5.69 2.76 -17.29
CA LEU A 78 -5.83 3.68 -18.43
C LEU A 78 -6.74 3.00 -19.46
N LEU A 79 -7.83 3.65 -19.81
CA LEU A 79 -8.85 3.17 -20.73
C LEU A 79 -8.79 3.99 -22.01
N ARG A 80 -8.95 3.33 -23.16
CA ARG A 80 -9.25 3.96 -24.43
C ARG A 80 -10.61 3.49 -24.88
N THR A 81 -11.58 4.39 -24.89
CA THR A 81 -12.95 4.06 -25.28
C THR A 81 -13.06 3.75 -26.79
N ALA A 82 -14.17 3.14 -27.21
CA ALA A 82 -14.45 2.93 -28.62
C ALA A 82 -14.51 4.27 -29.41
N GLY A 83 -14.92 5.37 -28.72
CA GLY A 83 -14.94 6.73 -29.25
C GLY A 83 -13.58 7.44 -29.24
N ASP A 84 -12.50 6.73 -28.94
CA ASP A 84 -11.11 7.24 -28.91
C ASP A 84 -10.77 8.17 -27.71
N GLU A 85 -11.66 8.25 -26.74
CA GLU A 85 -11.43 9.03 -25.52
C GLU A 85 -10.53 8.25 -24.54
N LEU A 86 -9.53 8.93 -23.98
CA LEU A 86 -8.65 8.39 -22.97
C LEU A 86 -9.13 8.79 -21.57
N ARG A 87 -9.23 7.84 -20.67
CA ARG A 87 -9.61 8.03 -19.27
C ARG A 87 -8.70 7.22 -18.36
N ALA A 88 -8.44 7.72 -17.17
CA ALA A 88 -7.64 7.00 -16.18
C ALA A 88 -8.29 7.03 -14.81
N PHE A 89 -8.29 5.89 -14.14
CA PHE A 89 -8.83 5.71 -12.79
C PHE A 89 -7.87 4.89 -11.94
N SER A 90 -8.01 5.02 -10.61
CA SER A 90 -7.37 4.07 -9.70
C SER A 90 -7.77 2.65 -10.09
N ALA A 91 -6.79 1.77 -10.27
CA ALA A 91 -7.08 0.36 -10.52
C ALA A 91 -7.34 -0.42 -9.23
N THR A 92 -7.49 0.26 -8.10
CA THR A 92 -7.78 -0.32 -6.79
C THR A 92 -9.28 -0.30 -6.54
N CYS A 93 -9.86 -1.48 -6.37
CA CYS A 93 -11.29 -1.65 -6.08
C CYS A 93 -11.65 -1.01 -4.73
N THR A 94 -12.72 -0.23 -4.68
CA THR A 94 -13.13 0.50 -3.48
C THR A 94 -13.79 -0.37 -2.40
N HIS A 95 -13.89 -1.69 -2.63
CA HIS A 95 -14.38 -2.65 -1.63
C HIS A 95 -13.25 -3.14 -0.71
N LEU A 96 -12.29 -3.91 -1.25
CA LEU A 96 -11.18 -4.51 -0.50
C LEU A 96 -9.88 -4.49 -1.32
N ASP A 97 -9.58 -3.38 -1.97
CA ASP A 97 -8.31 -3.06 -2.65
C ASP A 97 -7.82 -4.05 -3.71
N CYS A 98 -8.69 -4.94 -4.21
CA CYS A 98 -8.36 -5.81 -5.34
C CYS A 98 -8.12 -4.99 -6.62
N THR A 99 -7.20 -5.44 -7.47
CA THR A 99 -6.95 -4.77 -8.76
C THR A 99 -8.11 -5.03 -9.73
N VAL A 100 -8.67 -3.95 -10.26
CA VAL A 100 -9.71 -4.01 -11.28
C VAL A 100 -9.12 -4.16 -12.68
N GLN A 101 -9.89 -4.67 -13.63
CA GLN A 101 -9.51 -4.87 -15.02
C GLN A 101 -10.63 -4.41 -15.95
N TYR A 102 -10.29 -3.95 -17.16
CA TYR A 102 -11.28 -3.73 -18.20
C TYR A 102 -11.71 -5.05 -18.84
N LYS A 103 -12.99 -5.24 -19.01
CA LYS A 103 -13.60 -6.39 -19.70
C LYS A 103 -14.38 -5.91 -20.91
N LYS A 104 -13.79 -6.09 -22.08
CA LYS A 104 -14.34 -5.64 -23.36
C LYS A 104 -15.72 -6.22 -23.64
N GLU A 105 -15.92 -7.50 -23.33
CA GLU A 105 -17.19 -8.22 -23.56
C GLU A 105 -18.36 -7.62 -22.77
N MET A 106 -18.05 -6.95 -21.67
CA MET A 106 -19.05 -6.28 -20.82
C MET A 106 -19.09 -4.77 -21.04
N GLY A 107 -18.06 -4.18 -21.65
CA GLY A 107 -17.87 -2.74 -21.73
C GLY A 107 -17.70 -2.08 -20.35
N LEU A 108 -17.17 -2.80 -19.38
CA LEU A 108 -17.10 -2.38 -17.97
C LEU A 108 -15.71 -2.62 -17.38
N ILE A 109 -15.40 -1.85 -16.32
CA ILE A 109 -14.29 -2.14 -15.42
C ILE A 109 -14.81 -3.14 -14.38
N TRP A 110 -14.12 -4.26 -14.22
CA TRP A 110 -14.56 -5.38 -13.41
C TRP A 110 -13.52 -5.77 -12.34
N CYS A 111 -14.01 -6.05 -11.16
CA CYS A 111 -13.24 -6.60 -10.05
C CYS A 111 -13.59 -8.08 -9.85
N ALA A 112 -12.63 -8.98 -10.09
CA ALA A 112 -12.84 -10.42 -10.01
C ALA A 112 -13.12 -10.93 -8.58
N CYS A 113 -12.61 -10.23 -7.56
CA CYS A 113 -12.68 -10.71 -6.18
C CYS A 113 -14.12 -10.90 -5.67
N HIS A 114 -14.98 -9.89 -5.88
CA HIS A 114 -16.37 -9.93 -5.40
C HIS A 114 -17.36 -9.43 -6.45
N ASN A 115 -16.98 -9.58 -7.73
CA ASN A 115 -17.83 -9.22 -8.88
C ASN A 115 -18.28 -7.74 -8.89
N GLY A 116 -17.47 -6.84 -8.31
CA GLY A 116 -17.69 -5.40 -8.40
C GLY A 116 -17.56 -4.91 -9.83
N LYS A 117 -18.48 -4.06 -10.28
CA LYS A 117 -18.50 -3.53 -11.65
C LYS A 117 -18.58 -2.01 -11.61
N TYR A 118 -17.82 -1.38 -12.50
CA TYR A 118 -17.82 0.06 -12.69
C TYR A 118 -18.01 0.36 -14.18
N ASP A 119 -18.68 1.45 -14.48
CA ASP A 119 -18.84 1.93 -15.85
C ASP A 119 -17.53 2.57 -16.38
N MET A 120 -17.54 3.01 -17.62
CA MET A 120 -16.42 3.69 -18.27
C MET A 120 -16.12 5.09 -17.68
N ASN A 121 -16.94 5.59 -16.75
CA ASN A 121 -16.73 6.80 -15.99
C ASN A 121 -16.20 6.51 -14.57
N GLY A 122 -15.87 5.24 -14.26
CA GLY A 122 -15.40 4.82 -12.95
C GLY A 122 -16.50 4.76 -11.88
N ARG A 123 -17.78 4.93 -12.24
CA ARG A 123 -18.92 4.85 -11.30
C ARG A 123 -19.26 3.39 -11.03
N ASN A 124 -19.48 3.05 -9.78
CA ASN A 124 -19.94 1.70 -9.43
C ASN A 124 -21.38 1.47 -9.91
N VAL A 125 -21.59 0.41 -10.66
CA VAL A 125 -22.89 0.05 -11.24
C VAL A 125 -23.45 -1.25 -10.66
N SER A 126 -22.59 -2.10 -10.09
CA SER A 126 -23.02 -3.36 -9.49
C SER A 126 -21.96 -3.93 -8.53
N GLY A 127 -22.41 -4.70 -7.55
CA GLY A 127 -21.56 -5.38 -6.57
C GLY A 127 -21.34 -4.58 -5.30
N PRO A 128 -20.43 -5.05 -4.42
CA PRO A 128 -20.22 -4.47 -3.09
C PRO A 128 -19.40 -3.17 -3.03
N PRO A 129 -18.72 -2.66 -4.07
CA PRO A 129 -17.95 -1.42 -3.97
C PRO A 129 -18.83 -0.23 -3.53
N PRO A 130 -18.46 0.50 -2.45
CA PRO A 130 -19.30 1.55 -1.87
C PRO A 130 -19.20 2.90 -2.59
N ARG A 131 -18.16 3.14 -3.39
CA ARG A 131 -17.89 4.42 -4.05
C ARG A 131 -17.24 4.24 -5.42
N PRO A 132 -17.28 5.29 -6.29
CA PRO A 132 -16.58 5.28 -7.58
C PRO A 132 -15.06 5.10 -7.41
N LEU A 133 -14.40 4.75 -8.51
CA LEU A 133 -12.94 4.78 -8.60
C LEU A 133 -12.43 6.23 -8.63
N ASP A 134 -11.29 6.48 -7.98
CA ASP A 134 -10.66 7.79 -8.00
C ASP A 134 -10.14 8.09 -9.43
N GLU A 135 -10.50 9.25 -9.96
CA GLU A 135 -10.17 9.67 -11.33
C GLU A 135 -8.79 10.34 -11.36
N TYR A 136 -8.04 10.07 -12.42
CA TYR A 136 -6.79 10.75 -12.75
C TYR A 136 -6.97 11.60 -14.01
N ARG A 137 -6.24 12.71 -14.10
CA ARG A 137 -6.20 13.54 -15.30
C ARG A 137 -5.32 12.88 -16.35
N VAL A 138 -5.80 12.78 -17.57
CA VAL A 138 -5.05 12.31 -18.73
C VAL A 138 -4.81 13.48 -19.67
N VAL A 139 -3.57 13.65 -20.11
CA VAL A 139 -3.16 14.65 -21.10
C VAL A 139 -2.32 13.94 -22.16
N VAL A 140 -2.59 14.22 -23.42
CA VAL A 140 -1.77 13.76 -24.55
C VAL A 140 -0.83 14.88 -24.97
N GLN A 141 0.46 14.63 -24.96
CA GLN A 141 1.50 15.54 -25.44
C GLN A 141 2.21 14.90 -26.64
N GLY A 142 1.88 15.39 -27.84
CA GLY A 142 2.29 14.72 -29.08
C GLY A 142 1.62 13.34 -29.20
N ASP A 143 2.39 12.25 -29.11
CA ASP A 143 1.91 10.87 -29.08
C ASP A 143 1.99 10.21 -27.68
N GLU A 144 2.56 10.92 -26.70
CA GLU A 144 2.73 10.41 -25.32
C GLU A 144 1.52 10.71 -24.45
N ILE A 145 1.10 9.71 -23.68
CA ILE A 145 0.03 9.83 -22.68
C ILE A 145 0.66 10.11 -21.32
N ILE A 146 0.24 11.22 -20.70
CA ILE A 146 0.67 11.62 -19.36
C ILE A 146 -0.54 11.53 -18.42
N ILE A 147 -0.35 10.82 -17.31
CA ILE A 147 -1.34 10.71 -16.25
C ILE A 147 -0.86 11.56 -15.07
N SER A 148 -1.76 12.32 -14.45
CA SER A 148 -1.50 13.12 -13.25
C SER A 148 -2.62 13.01 -12.24
N LYS A 149 -2.35 13.30 -10.96
CA LYS A 149 -3.41 13.41 -9.95
C LYS A 149 -4.40 14.50 -10.37
N LYS A 150 -5.68 14.23 -10.19
CA LYS A 150 -6.71 15.26 -10.28
C LYS A 150 -6.65 16.08 -8.98
N ALA A 151 -6.43 17.40 -9.11
CA ALA A 151 -6.43 18.32 -7.97
C ALA A 151 -7.84 18.45 -7.38
#